data_ba9c55dd6e84e73a81991a0f7abd91cb
#
_entry.id   ba9c55dd6e84e73a81991a0f7abd91cb
#
_cell.length_a   1.000
_cell.length_b   1.000
_cell.length_c   1.000
_cell.angle_alpha   90.00
_cell.angle_beta   90.00
_cell.angle_gamma   90.00
#
_symmetry.space_group_name_H-M   'P 1'
#
loop_
_entity.id
_entity.type
_entity.pdbx_description
1 polymer ?
#
loop_
_entity_poly.entity_id
_entity_poly.type
_entity_poly.pdbx_seq_one_letter_code
_entity_poly.pdbx_strand_id
1 'polypeptide(L)'
;VLAGRPYHLDPEINHGIPELINDLGLAVFTEDSVAHLGSIERPLRIIDQWTYHNRLYRAAFFTALMPHLELVQLTSFGCGLDAVTADQVEEILAAKNRMFTLIKIDEGSNLGAVRIRIRSLIAAVKERRRRHNAAPSRSVSYKRTVFTKGMKHTHTILAPQMSPIHFRLLQTAFRYSGFNFVILPEVDAAAVD
;
A
#
# COMPACT_ATOMS: atom_id res chain seq x y z
N VAL A 1 4.27 -2.30 14.80
CA VAL A 1 3.04 -1.54 14.55
C VAL A 1 2.12 -2.40 13.71
N LEU A 2 0.91 -2.64 14.21
CA LEU A 2 -0.15 -3.36 13.50
C LEU A 2 -1.03 -2.33 12.78
N ALA A 3 -1.07 -2.40 11.47
CA ALA A 3 -1.70 -1.42 10.62
C ALA A 3 -2.74 -2.06 9.68
N GLY A 4 -3.65 -1.28 9.16
CA GLY A 4 -4.68 -1.74 8.23
C GLY A 4 -5.91 -0.84 8.28
N ARG A 5 -7.07 -1.39 7.96
CA ARG A 5 -8.34 -0.70 8.15
C ARG A 5 -8.71 -0.68 9.63
N PRO A 6 -9.47 0.32 10.12
CA PRO A 6 -9.85 0.39 11.54
C PRO A 6 -10.50 -0.87 12.07
N TYR A 7 -11.33 -1.56 11.28
CA TYR A 7 -11.98 -2.80 11.69
C TYR A 7 -11.02 -3.99 11.84
N HIS A 8 -9.81 -3.93 11.29
CA HIS A 8 -8.79 -4.97 11.51
C HIS A 8 -8.28 -5.02 12.96
N LEU A 9 -8.55 -4.00 13.75
CA LEU A 9 -8.20 -3.96 15.17
C LEU A 9 -9.26 -4.60 16.06
N ASP A 10 -10.43 -4.91 15.51
CA ASP A 10 -11.48 -5.62 16.23
C ASP A 10 -11.06 -7.07 16.49
N PRO A 11 -11.12 -7.56 17.76
CA PRO A 11 -10.69 -8.92 18.12
C PRO A 11 -11.42 -10.04 17.36
N GLU A 12 -12.70 -9.84 17.05
CA GLU A 12 -13.48 -10.82 16.29
C GLU A 12 -13.00 -10.91 14.83
N ILE A 13 -12.48 -9.84 14.28
CA ILE A 13 -12.02 -9.78 12.90
C ILE A 13 -10.55 -10.20 12.78
N ASN A 14 -9.70 -9.81 13.73
CA ASN A 14 -8.27 -10.14 13.67
C ASN A 14 -7.91 -11.51 14.25
N HIS A 15 -8.89 -12.22 14.82
CA HIS A 15 -8.76 -13.59 15.33
C HIS A 15 -7.60 -13.80 16.33
N GLY A 16 -7.26 -12.79 17.12
CA GLY A 16 -6.19 -12.87 18.12
C GLY A 16 -4.77 -12.70 17.55
N ILE A 17 -4.61 -12.02 16.43
CA ILE A 17 -3.28 -11.71 15.87
C ILE A 17 -2.44 -10.84 16.82
N PRO A 18 -2.97 -9.81 17.50
CA PRO A 18 -2.20 -9.04 18.48
C PRO A 18 -1.65 -9.89 19.62
N GLU A 19 -2.47 -10.79 20.14
CA GLU A 19 -2.11 -11.73 21.21
C GLU A 19 -1.01 -12.68 20.75
N LEU A 20 -1.14 -13.23 19.54
CA LEU A 20 -0.11 -14.08 18.93
C LEU A 20 1.24 -13.35 18.79
N ILE A 21 1.22 -12.06 18.43
CA ILE A 21 2.44 -11.26 18.31
C ILE A 21 3.05 -11.04 19.70
N ASN A 22 2.22 -10.76 20.72
CA ASN A 22 2.67 -10.63 22.12
C ASN A 22 3.29 -11.93 22.64
N ASP A 23 2.69 -13.07 22.36
CA ASP A 23 3.20 -14.40 22.73
C ASP A 23 4.57 -14.70 22.10
N LEU A 24 4.88 -14.07 20.97
CA LEU A 24 6.19 -14.16 20.34
C LEU A 24 7.22 -13.16 20.90
N GLY A 25 6.86 -12.45 21.99
CA GLY A 25 7.73 -11.53 22.72
C GLY A 25 7.85 -10.15 22.11
N LEU A 26 6.87 -9.72 21.34
CA LEU A 26 6.82 -8.40 20.72
C LEU A 26 5.69 -7.57 21.28
N ALA A 27 5.94 -6.28 21.56
CA ALA A 27 4.89 -5.32 21.88
C ALA A 27 4.13 -4.91 20.62
N VAL A 28 2.82 -4.76 20.72
CA VAL A 28 1.95 -4.33 19.62
C VAL A 28 1.47 -2.92 19.87
N PHE A 29 1.69 -2.06 18.88
CA PHE A 29 1.09 -0.73 18.77
C PHE A 29 0.15 -0.72 17.57
N THR A 30 -0.98 -0.08 17.70
CA THR A 30 -1.91 0.12 16.57
C THR A 30 -1.47 1.31 15.72
N GLU A 31 -1.87 1.35 14.45
CA GLU A 31 -1.46 2.44 13.55
C GLU A 31 -1.91 3.82 14.03
N ASP A 32 -3.10 3.92 14.63
CA ASP A 32 -3.66 5.16 15.15
C ASP A 32 -2.84 5.74 16.33
N SER A 33 -2.20 4.87 17.12
CA SER A 33 -1.33 5.30 18.21
C SER A 33 -0.04 5.96 17.73
N VAL A 34 0.40 5.74 16.47
CA VAL A 34 1.67 6.23 15.94
C VAL A 34 1.54 7.13 14.70
N ALA A 35 0.43 7.06 13.99
CA ALA A 35 0.25 7.77 12.73
C ALA A 35 0.37 9.30 12.87
N HIS A 36 -0.07 9.86 13.99
CA HIS A 36 0.01 11.30 14.26
C HIS A 36 1.47 11.80 14.42
N LEU A 37 2.40 10.89 14.71
CA LEU A 37 3.84 11.18 14.83
C LEU A 37 4.57 11.20 13.48
N GLY A 38 3.96 10.61 12.44
CA GLY A 38 4.56 10.55 11.12
C GLY A 38 4.14 11.70 10.22
N SER A 39 5.03 12.04 9.27
CA SER A 39 4.75 12.96 8.18
C SER A 39 4.97 12.26 6.84
N ILE A 40 4.13 12.57 5.85
CA ILE A 40 4.23 11.97 4.52
C ILE A 40 5.23 12.77 3.69
N GLU A 41 6.28 12.10 3.23
CA GLU A 41 7.19 12.65 2.22
C GLU A 41 6.53 12.53 0.84
N ARG A 42 6.41 13.65 0.14
CA ARG A 42 5.78 13.70 -1.19
C ARG A 42 6.83 13.89 -2.30
N PRO A 43 6.58 13.44 -3.52
CA PRO A 43 5.31 12.89 -4.04
C PRO A 43 5.13 11.41 -3.71
N LEU A 44 3.90 11.01 -3.42
CA LEU A 44 3.50 9.60 -3.41
C LEU A 44 3.11 9.17 -4.83
N ARG A 45 3.27 7.88 -5.14
CA ARG A 45 2.78 7.29 -6.39
C ARG A 45 1.25 7.31 -6.45
N ILE A 46 0.63 7.12 -5.31
CA ILE A 46 -0.81 6.99 -5.16
C ILE A 46 -1.38 8.22 -4.48
N ILE A 47 -2.61 8.56 -4.85
CA ILE A 47 -3.36 9.67 -4.25
C ILE A 47 -3.71 9.30 -2.81
N ASP A 48 -3.41 10.19 -1.87
CA ASP A 48 -3.62 10.04 -0.44
C ASP A 48 -4.82 10.86 0.09
N GLN A 49 -5.88 10.94 -0.69
CA GLN A 49 -7.07 11.76 -0.38
C GLN A 49 -7.90 11.22 0.80
N TRP A 50 -7.78 9.93 1.08
CA TRP A 50 -8.61 9.28 2.10
C TRP A 50 -7.90 9.19 3.44
N THR A 51 -8.62 9.52 4.50
CA THR A 51 -8.11 9.59 5.85
C THR A 51 -7.40 8.30 6.29
N TYR A 52 -7.98 7.13 6.03
CA TYR A 52 -7.40 5.87 6.49
C TYR A 52 -6.13 5.49 5.73
N HIS A 53 -6.06 5.75 4.43
CA HIS A 53 -4.83 5.52 3.66
C HIS A 53 -3.73 6.49 4.08
N ASN A 54 -4.09 7.76 4.26
CA ASN A 54 -3.16 8.77 4.74
C ASN A 54 -2.59 8.39 6.12
N ARG A 55 -3.44 7.90 7.01
CA ARG A 55 -3.04 7.43 8.34
C ARG A 55 -2.07 6.25 8.27
N LEU A 56 -2.35 5.28 7.40
CA LEU A 56 -1.48 4.13 7.15
C LEU A 56 -0.12 4.55 6.59
N TYR A 57 -0.08 5.47 5.62
CA TYR A 57 1.19 6.00 5.09
C TYR A 57 1.99 6.74 6.14
N ARG A 58 1.34 7.55 6.98
CA ARG A 58 2.01 8.25 8.08
C ARG A 58 2.61 7.27 9.09
N ALA A 59 1.87 6.22 9.45
CA ALA A 59 2.39 5.16 10.32
C ALA A 59 3.58 4.43 9.68
N ALA A 60 3.55 4.17 8.36
CA ALA A 60 4.65 3.56 7.62
C ALA A 60 5.90 4.46 7.63
N PHE A 61 5.76 5.76 7.33
CA PHE A 61 6.87 6.72 7.40
C PHE A 61 7.47 6.78 8.80
N PHE A 62 6.63 6.91 9.84
CA PHE A 62 7.10 6.94 11.22
C PHE A 62 7.87 5.65 11.58
N THR A 63 7.26 4.49 11.30
CA THR A 63 7.88 3.18 11.57
C THR A 63 9.20 3.01 10.82
N ALA A 64 9.28 3.49 9.58
CA ALA A 64 10.49 3.42 8.78
C ALA A 64 11.68 4.16 9.41
N LEU A 65 11.42 5.23 10.13
CA LEU A 65 12.44 6.03 10.81
C LEU A 65 12.84 5.47 12.19
N MET A 66 12.00 4.64 12.81
CA MET A 66 12.23 4.13 14.16
C MET A 66 12.95 2.79 14.14
N PRO A 67 14.19 2.66 14.67
CA PRO A 67 15.00 1.45 14.53
C PRO A 67 14.41 0.22 15.22
N HIS A 68 13.53 0.40 16.18
CA HIS A 68 12.94 -0.67 17.00
C HIS A 68 11.52 -1.03 16.62
N LEU A 69 10.93 -0.34 15.64
CA LEU A 69 9.58 -0.61 15.16
C LEU A 69 9.62 -1.32 13.82
N GLU A 70 8.71 -2.26 13.63
CA GLU A 70 8.42 -2.90 12.36
C GLU A 70 6.93 -2.76 12.07
N LEU A 71 6.55 -2.65 10.80
CA LEU A 71 5.16 -2.53 10.39
C LEU A 71 4.66 -3.87 9.85
N VAL A 72 3.52 -4.30 10.37
CA VAL A 72 2.76 -5.44 9.89
C VAL A 72 1.41 -4.90 9.44
N GLN A 73 1.10 -5.03 8.16
CA GLN A 73 -0.17 -4.60 7.61
C GLN A 73 -1.13 -5.78 7.53
N LEU A 74 -2.33 -5.58 8.05
CA LEU A 74 -3.46 -6.49 7.87
C LEU A 74 -4.26 -6.07 6.64
N THR A 75 -4.73 -7.04 5.89
CA THR A 75 -5.63 -6.84 4.76
C THR A 75 -6.68 -7.94 4.74
N SER A 76 -7.88 -7.61 4.34
CA SER A 76 -8.97 -8.58 4.16
C SER A 76 -9.54 -8.42 2.76
N PHE A 77 -10.11 -9.51 2.24
CA PHE A 77 -10.73 -9.57 0.93
C PHE A 77 -9.78 -9.22 -0.25
N GLY A 78 -10.27 -9.29 -1.45
CA GLY A 78 -9.59 -8.86 -2.67
C GLY A 78 -9.89 -7.40 -3.03
N CYS A 79 -9.86 -6.49 -2.05
CA CYS A 79 -10.11 -5.08 -2.32
C CYS A 79 -8.96 -4.47 -3.11
N GLY A 80 -9.20 -4.06 -4.35
CA GLY A 80 -8.18 -3.43 -5.19
C GLY A 80 -7.57 -2.18 -4.57
N LEU A 81 -8.33 -1.47 -3.75
CA LEU A 81 -7.86 -0.31 -3.03
C LEU A 81 -6.80 -0.66 -1.97
N ASP A 82 -6.98 -1.77 -1.26
CA ASP A 82 -6.01 -2.24 -0.28
C ASP A 82 -4.74 -2.76 -0.95
N ALA A 83 -4.84 -3.38 -2.12
CA ALA A 83 -3.68 -3.79 -2.91
C ALA A 83 -2.81 -2.58 -3.27
N VAL A 84 -3.43 -1.53 -3.83
CA VAL A 84 -2.75 -0.29 -4.20
C VAL A 84 -2.11 0.41 -2.99
N THR A 85 -2.80 0.37 -1.84
CA THR A 85 -2.29 0.94 -0.58
C THR A 85 -1.11 0.13 -0.04
N ALA A 86 -1.17 -1.20 -0.13
CA ALA A 86 -0.10 -2.09 0.30
C ALA A 86 1.19 -1.84 -0.50
N ASP A 87 1.09 -1.70 -1.82
CA ASP A 87 2.23 -1.36 -2.68
C ASP A 87 2.89 -0.04 -2.27
N GLN A 88 2.08 0.98 -1.95
CA GLN A 88 2.64 2.26 -1.51
C GLN A 88 3.31 2.17 -0.15
N VAL A 89 2.77 1.40 0.79
CA VAL A 89 3.40 1.14 2.09
C VAL A 89 4.71 0.40 1.92
N GLU A 90 4.77 -0.61 1.05
CA GLU A 90 5.99 -1.33 0.72
C GLU A 90 7.06 -0.39 0.16
N GLU A 91 6.72 0.50 -0.76
CA GLU A 91 7.65 1.50 -1.30
C GLU A 91 8.21 2.42 -0.21
N ILE A 92 7.35 2.92 0.70
CA ILE A 92 7.78 3.78 1.81
C ILE A 92 8.78 3.05 2.70
N LEU A 93 8.49 1.81 3.07
CA LEU A 93 9.36 1.00 3.93
C LEU A 93 10.68 0.64 3.23
N ALA A 94 10.60 0.21 1.97
CA ALA A 94 11.76 -0.17 1.16
C ALA A 94 12.73 0.99 0.95
N ALA A 95 12.22 2.22 0.75
CA ALA A 95 13.04 3.42 0.62
C ALA A 95 13.94 3.70 1.84
N LYS A 96 13.56 3.19 3.00
CA LYS A 96 14.35 3.29 4.26
C LYS A 96 14.96 1.94 4.68
N ASN A 97 15.08 0.99 3.75
CA ASN A 97 15.61 -0.36 3.99
C ASN A 97 14.87 -1.14 5.09
N ARG A 98 13.56 -0.96 5.15
CA ARG A 98 12.67 -1.66 6.08
C ARG A 98 11.90 -2.75 5.37
N MET A 99 11.55 -3.78 6.12
CA MET A 99 10.78 -4.89 5.59
C MET A 99 9.29 -4.58 5.63
N PHE A 100 8.60 -4.99 4.57
CA PHE A 100 7.15 -4.99 4.53
C PHE A 100 6.62 -6.38 4.88
N THR A 101 5.67 -6.46 5.79
CA THR A 101 4.99 -7.70 6.15
C THR A 101 3.49 -7.51 6.01
N LEU A 102 2.93 -8.21 5.03
CA LEU A 102 1.49 -8.22 4.77
C LEU A 102 0.89 -9.53 5.28
N ILE A 103 -0.18 -9.43 6.06
CA ILE A 103 -0.96 -10.57 6.55
C ILE A 103 -2.38 -10.42 6.03
N LYS A 104 -2.81 -11.41 5.27
CA LYS A 104 -4.19 -11.49 4.82
C LYS A 104 -5.04 -12.18 5.87
N ILE A 105 -6.13 -11.53 6.25
CA ILE A 105 -7.16 -12.08 7.14
C ILE A 105 -8.25 -12.63 6.25
N ASP A 106 -8.51 -13.91 6.36
CA ASP A 106 -9.63 -14.60 5.71
C ASP A 106 -10.69 -14.96 6.76
N GLU A 107 -11.86 -15.42 6.31
CA GLU A 107 -12.96 -15.84 7.19
C GLU A 107 -12.58 -17.00 8.14
N GLY A 108 -11.55 -17.75 7.80
CA GLY A 108 -10.98 -18.80 8.63
C GLY A 108 -9.76 -18.31 9.42
N SER A 109 -9.76 -18.53 10.73
CA SER A 109 -8.65 -18.15 11.62
C SER A 109 -7.43 -19.07 11.43
N ASN A 110 -6.64 -18.87 10.38
CA ASN A 110 -5.39 -19.63 10.21
C ASN A 110 -4.21 -18.94 10.90
N LEU A 111 -4.19 -18.94 12.22
CA LEU A 111 -3.10 -18.39 13.01
C LEU A 111 -1.75 -19.10 12.77
N GLY A 112 -1.74 -20.30 12.22
CA GLY A 112 -0.50 -21.01 11.86
C GLY A 112 0.30 -20.27 10.80
N ALA A 113 -0.35 -19.84 9.73
CA ALA A 113 0.28 -19.06 8.67
C ALA A 113 0.77 -17.69 9.17
N VAL A 114 -0.03 -17.02 10.01
CA VAL A 114 0.34 -15.76 10.66
C VAL A 114 1.58 -15.95 11.53
N ARG A 115 1.63 -17.00 12.35
CA ARG A 115 2.76 -17.35 13.22
C ARG A 115 4.05 -17.53 12.41
N ILE A 116 3.99 -18.23 11.28
CA ILE A 116 5.15 -18.42 10.40
C ILE A 116 5.63 -17.09 9.86
N ARG A 117 4.73 -16.23 9.37
CA ARG A 117 5.08 -14.91 8.85
C ARG A 117 5.73 -14.00 9.90
N ILE A 118 5.18 -13.95 11.12
CA ILE A 118 5.77 -13.15 12.21
C ILE A 118 7.12 -13.70 12.64
N ARG A 119 7.29 -15.04 12.73
CA ARG A 119 8.60 -15.64 13.01
C ARG A 119 9.63 -15.32 11.92
N SER A 120 9.24 -15.33 10.66
CA SER A 120 10.09 -14.94 9.54
C SER A 120 10.50 -13.47 9.64
N LEU A 121 9.57 -12.58 10.00
CA LEU A 121 9.88 -11.18 10.27
C LEU A 121 10.91 -11.04 11.39
N ILE A 122 10.71 -11.72 12.53
CA ILE A 122 11.62 -11.69 13.67
C ILE A 122 13.03 -12.16 13.26
N ALA A 123 13.13 -13.26 12.51
CA ALA A 123 14.40 -13.81 12.04
C ALA A 123 15.11 -12.81 11.11
N ALA A 124 14.39 -12.21 10.18
CA ALA A 124 14.94 -11.24 9.25
C ALA A 124 15.38 -9.93 9.94
N VAL A 125 14.64 -9.47 10.96
CA VAL A 125 15.03 -8.32 11.77
C VAL A 125 16.32 -8.62 12.55
N LYS A 126 16.44 -9.82 13.13
CA LYS A 126 17.67 -10.25 13.81
C LYS A 126 18.86 -10.28 12.86
N GLU A 127 18.68 -10.82 11.66
CA GLU A 127 19.72 -10.88 10.64
C GLU A 127 20.09 -9.48 10.14
N ARG A 128 19.14 -8.59 9.89
CA ARG A 128 19.40 -7.19 9.53
C ARG A 128 20.23 -6.47 10.61
N ARG A 129 19.93 -6.69 11.90
CA ARG A 129 20.71 -6.12 13.01
C ARG A 129 22.13 -6.67 13.08
N ARG A 130 22.35 -7.93 12.71
CA ARG A 130 23.70 -8.54 12.65
C ARG A 130 24.53 -7.95 11.51
N ARG A 131 23.91 -7.70 10.38
CA ARG A 131 24.57 -7.19 9.18
C ARG A 131 24.76 -5.67 9.22
N HIS A 132 25.19 -5.07 10.29
CA HIS A 132 25.38 -3.63 10.52
C HIS A 132 25.77 -2.75 9.31
N ASN A 133 26.06 -3.33 8.14
CA ASN A 133 26.44 -2.73 6.87
C ASN A 133 25.64 -3.27 5.68
N ALA A 134 24.36 -3.55 5.83
CA ALA A 134 23.57 -3.95 4.68
C ALA A 134 23.57 -2.82 3.65
N ALA A 135 24.02 -3.15 2.44
CA ALA A 135 23.97 -2.26 1.30
C ALA A 135 22.60 -1.60 1.16
N PRO A 136 22.53 -0.35 0.72
CA PRO A 136 21.26 0.34 0.55
C PRO A 136 20.36 -0.52 -0.34
N SER A 137 19.16 -0.81 0.13
CA SER A 137 18.12 -1.45 -0.66
C SER A 137 17.97 -0.65 -1.95
N ARG A 138 17.88 -1.33 -3.08
CA ARG A 138 17.48 -0.69 -4.34
C ARG A 138 16.07 -0.14 -4.14
N SER A 139 15.98 1.13 -3.75
CA SER A 139 14.73 1.84 -3.87
C SER A 139 14.41 1.93 -5.35
N VAL A 140 13.42 1.22 -5.81
CA VAL A 140 12.83 1.48 -7.12
C VAL A 140 12.10 2.80 -6.98
N SER A 141 12.85 3.89 -7.19
CA SER A 141 12.24 5.22 -7.25
C SER A 141 11.37 5.27 -8.50
N TYR A 142 10.08 5.13 -8.32
CA TYR A 142 9.13 5.33 -9.40
C TYR A 142 9.07 6.82 -9.73
N LYS A 143 9.71 7.19 -10.82
CA LYS A 143 9.65 8.56 -11.33
C LYS A 143 8.34 8.74 -12.08
N ARG A 144 7.36 9.35 -11.42
CA ARG A 144 6.08 9.67 -12.04
C ARG A 144 6.30 10.65 -13.21
N THR A 145 5.89 10.26 -14.40
CA THR A 145 5.84 11.17 -15.54
C THR A 145 4.68 12.16 -15.34
N VAL A 146 5.00 13.43 -15.15
CA VAL A 146 3.99 14.49 -14.99
C VAL A 146 3.49 14.90 -16.36
N PHE A 147 2.18 14.87 -16.56
CA PHE A 147 1.56 15.36 -17.81
C PHE A 147 1.78 16.86 -17.95
N THR A 148 2.41 17.27 -19.04
CA THR A 148 2.71 18.68 -19.33
C THR A 148 1.77 19.23 -20.40
N LYS A 149 1.65 20.56 -20.50
CA LYS A 149 0.83 21.19 -21.55
C LYS A 149 1.26 20.79 -22.96
N GLY A 150 2.54 20.57 -23.20
CA GLY A 150 3.07 20.12 -24.51
C GLY A 150 2.61 18.71 -24.89
N MET A 151 2.41 17.84 -23.92
CA MET A 151 1.93 16.46 -24.15
C MET A 151 0.49 16.41 -24.65
N LYS A 152 -0.27 17.49 -24.51
CA LYS A 152 -1.65 17.59 -24.98
C LYS A 152 -1.81 17.25 -26.47
N HIS A 153 -0.82 17.62 -27.28
CA HIS A 153 -0.85 17.41 -28.72
C HIS A 153 -0.08 16.19 -29.22
N THR A 154 0.80 15.66 -28.39
CA THR A 154 1.71 14.55 -28.78
C THR A 154 1.38 13.23 -28.12
N HIS A 155 0.57 13.23 -27.05
CA HIS A 155 0.21 12.02 -26.29
C HIS A 155 -1.28 11.76 -26.41
N THR A 156 -1.65 10.48 -26.41
CA THR A 156 -3.04 10.02 -26.34
C THR A 156 -3.35 9.57 -24.92
N ILE A 157 -4.43 10.10 -24.36
CA ILE A 157 -4.97 9.66 -23.07
C ILE A 157 -5.87 8.46 -23.35
N LEU A 158 -5.51 7.30 -22.80
CA LEU A 158 -6.33 6.10 -22.85
C LEU A 158 -7.18 6.03 -21.57
N ALA A 159 -8.47 5.83 -21.70
CA ALA A 159 -9.38 5.67 -20.58
C ALA A 159 -10.12 4.32 -20.68
N PRO A 160 -10.18 3.53 -19.60
CA PRO A 160 -11.00 2.33 -19.58
C PRO A 160 -12.48 2.67 -19.67
N GLN A 161 -13.25 1.80 -20.26
CA GLN A 161 -14.72 1.96 -20.33
C GLN A 161 -15.32 1.58 -18.96
N MET A 162 -15.79 2.55 -18.19
CA MET A 162 -16.42 2.31 -16.90
C MET A 162 -17.94 2.52 -16.94
N SER A 163 -18.41 3.50 -17.72
CA SER A 163 -19.83 3.79 -17.89
C SER A 163 -20.05 4.39 -19.29
N PRO A 164 -20.76 3.70 -20.19
CA PRO A 164 -20.87 4.12 -21.58
C PRO A 164 -21.38 5.55 -21.77
N ILE A 165 -22.40 5.94 -21.02
CA ILE A 165 -23.02 7.28 -21.14
C ILE A 165 -22.05 8.36 -20.66
N HIS A 166 -21.51 8.19 -19.44
CA HIS A 166 -20.64 9.18 -18.84
C HIS A 166 -19.31 9.32 -19.62
N PHE A 167 -18.75 8.20 -20.06
CA PHE A 167 -17.47 8.21 -20.78
C PHE A 167 -17.58 8.79 -22.18
N ARG A 168 -18.72 8.67 -22.87
CA ARG A 168 -18.97 9.38 -24.14
C ARG A 168 -19.00 10.90 -23.95
N LEU A 169 -19.67 11.38 -22.90
CA LEU A 169 -19.66 12.81 -22.56
C LEU A 169 -18.25 13.28 -22.21
N LEU A 170 -17.53 12.51 -21.40
CA LEU A 170 -16.15 12.80 -21.00
C LEU A 170 -15.23 12.86 -22.22
N GLN A 171 -15.31 11.89 -23.14
CA GLN A 171 -14.55 11.88 -24.39
C GLN A 171 -14.81 13.12 -25.22
N THR A 172 -16.06 13.52 -25.36
CA THR A 172 -16.46 14.72 -26.11
C THR A 172 -15.86 15.98 -25.48
N ALA A 173 -15.95 16.12 -24.15
CA ALA A 173 -15.41 17.25 -23.41
C ALA A 173 -13.88 17.34 -23.54
N PHE A 174 -13.15 16.23 -23.39
CA PHE A 174 -11.69 16.22 -23.55
C PHE A 174 -11.25 16.52 -24.98
N ARG A 175 -11.93 15.96 -25.98
CA ARG A 175 -11.62 16.25 -27.39
C ARG A 175 -11.92 17.70 -27.75
N TYR A 176 -13.03 18.26 -27.27
CA TYR A 176 -13.36 19.68 -27.44
C TYR A 176 -12.29 20.57 -26.80
N SER A 177 -11.74 20.16 -25.65
CA SER A 177 -10.63 20.83 -24.99
C SER A 177 -9.28 20.61 -25.67
N GLY A 178 -9.24 19.89 -26.81
CA GLY A 178 -8.04 19.68 -27.63
C GLY A 178 -7.10 18.58 -27.16
N PHE A 179 -7.59 17.62 -26.35
CA PHE A 179 -6.81 16.43 -25.97
C PHE A 179 -7.08 15.27 -26.95
N ASN A 180 -6.03 14.51 -27.25
CA ASN A 180 -6.21 13.21 -27.86
C ASN A 180 -6.71 12.23 -26.79
N PHE A 181 -7.99 11.95 -26.78
CA PHE A 181 -8.62 11.11 -25.77
C PHE A 181 -9.35 9.94 -26.45
N VAL A 182 -9.02 8.74 -26.03
CA VAL A 182 -9.58 7.49 -26.57
C VAL A 182 -10.11 6.66 -25.42
N ILE A 183 -11.38 6.26 -25.52
CA ILE A 183 -11.97 5.26 -24.63
C ILE A 183 -11.62 3.91 -25.22
N LEU A 184 -11.04 3.03 -24.40
CA LEU A 184 -10.76 1.66 -24.79
C LEU A 184 -12.08 0.92 -25.00
N PRO A 185 -12.19 0.10 -26.07
CA PRO A 185 -13.36 -0.76 -26.25
C PRO A 185 -13.50 -1.72 -25.07
N GLU A 186 -14.60 -2.47 -25.05
CA GLU A 186 -14.92 -3.39 -23.96
C GLU A 186 -13.74 -4.28 -23.56
N VAL A 187 -13.65 -4.53 -22.25
CA VAL A 187 -12.70 -5.49 -21.71
C VAL A 187 -13.15 -6.88 -22.16
N ASP A 188 -12.39 -7.51 -23.02
CA ASP A 188 -12.61 -8.92 -23.38
C ASP A 188 -11.87 -9.86 -22.39
N ALA A 189 -12.25 -11.15 -22.41
CA ALA A 189 -11.65 -12.13 -21.53
C ALA A 189 -10.13 -12.29 -21.79
N ALA A 190 -9.64 -11.96 -22.97
CA ALA A 190 -8.22 -12.03 -23.33
C ALA A 190 -7.38 -10.90 -22.70
N ALA A 191 -8.00 -9.89 -22.11
CA ALA A 191 -7.29 -8.84 -21.37
C ALA A 191 -6.91 -9.25 -19.94
N VAL A 192 -7.34 -10.45 -19.50
CA VAL A 192 -7.14 -10.94 -18.13
C VAL A 192 -6.06 -12.04 -18.06
N ASP A 193 -5.68 -12.62 -19.19
CA ASP A 193 -4.59 -13.59 -19.34
C ASP A 193 -3.26 -12.87 -19.62
#